data_383af87ec10cb8b6a23d02b361bdfd31
#
_entry.id   383af87ec10cb8b6a23d02b361bdfd31
#
_cell.length_a   1.000
_cell.length_b   1.000
_cell.length_c   1.000
_cell.angle_alpha   90.00
_cell.angle_beta   90.00
_cell.angle_gamma   90.00
#
_symmetry.space_group_name_H-M   'P 1'
#
loop_
_entity.id
_entity.type
_entity.pdbx_description
1 polymer ?
#
loop_
_entity_poly.entity_id
_entity_poly.type
_entity_poly.pdbx_seq_one_letter_code
_entity_poly.pdbx_strand_id
1 'polypeptide(L)' 'MEEKRKVSAQVIGANIRRIRLEHGETQQQLGEMLGYGATTIANYESGYRLPDLETFFEIALHYGASLVEFMIEAED' A
#
# COMPACT_ATOMS: atom_id res chain seq x y z
N MET A 1 -4.42 -16.14 -25.59
CA MET A 1 -5.18 -15.45 -24.67
C MET A 1 -4.35 -14.77 -23.64
N GLU A 2 -4.76 -13.67 -23.22
CA GLU A 2 -3.94 -12.99 -22.31
C GLU A 2 -4.58 -12.98 -20.97
N GLU A 3 -3.78 -12.81 -19.98
CA GLU A 3 -4.25 -12.69 -18.66
C GLU A 3 -4.72 -11.33 -18.37
N LYS A 4 -5.77 -11.24 -17.60
CA LYS A 4 -6.20 -9.96 -17.14
C LYS A 4 -5.50 -9.63 -15.87
N ARG A 5 -4.92 -8.44 -15.83
CA ARG A 5 -4.36 -7.98 -14.60
C ARG A 5 -5.46 -7.45 -13.74
N LYS A 6 -5.45 -7.87 -12.50
CA LYS A 6 -6.46 -7.44 -11.58
C LYS A 6 -5.82 -6.65 -10.47
N VAL A 7 -6.33 -5.46 -10.25
CA VAL A 7 -5.99 -4.69 -9.08
C VAL A 7 -6.85 -5.23 -7.95
N SER A 8 -6.22 -5.69 -6.90
CA SER A 8 -6.95 -6.26 -5.77
C SER A 8 -6.42 -5.67 -4.48
N ALA A 9 -7.19 -5.82 -3.42
CA ALA A 9 -6.75 -5.37 -2.12
C ALA A 9 -5.45 -6.04 -1.72
N GLN A 10 -5.28 -7.31 -2.09
CA GLN A 10 -4.05 -8.02 -1.75
C GLN A 10 -2.86 -7.46 -2.50
N VAL A 11 -3.02 -7.12 -3.77
CA VAL A 11 -1.93 -6.55 -4.56
C VAL A 11 -1.56 -5.18 -4.01
N ILE A 12 -2.56 -4.34 -3.75
CA ILE A 12 -2.30 -3.01 -3.22
C ILE A 12 -1.63 -3.11 -1.86
N GLY A 13 -2.12 -3.99 -1.00
CA GLY A 13 -1.54 -4.15 0.32
C GLY A 13 -0.09 -4.62 0.28
N ALA A 14 0.20 -5.59 -0.59
CA ALA A 14 1.56 -6.09 -0.72
C ALA A 14 2.49 -5.00 -1.22
N ASN A 15 2.02 -4.14 -2.11
CA ASN A 15 2.83 -3.04 -2.62
C ASN A 15 3.03 -1.96 -1.56
N ILE A 16 2.01 -1.67 -0.76
CA ILE A 16 2.20 -0.73 0.35
C ILE A 16 3.31 -1.24 1.26
N ARG A 17 3.27 -2.52 1.61
CA ARG A 17 4.28 -3.09 2.47
C ARG A 17 5.66 -3.02 1.84
N ARG A 18 5.78 -3.40 0.57
CA ARG A 18 7.07 -3.40 -0.12
C ARG A 18 7.67 -1.99 -0.17
N ILE A 19 6.86 -1.00 -0.55
CA ILE A 19 7.37 0.36 -0.69
C ILE A 19 7.70 0.93 0.69
N ARG A 20 6.87 0.63 1.69
CA ARG A 20 7.17 1.05 3.05
C ARG A 20 8.52 0.52 3.52
N LEU A 21 8.76 -0.77 3.27
CA LEU A 21 10.02 -1.38 3.68
C LEU A 21 11.20 -0.82 2.91
N GLU A 22 11.00 -0.51 1.63
CA GLU A 22 12.06 0.12 0.83
C GLU A 22 12.47 1.48 1.40
N HIS A 23 11.54 2.14 2.08
CA HIS A 23 11.83 3.43 2.70
C HIS A 23 12.23 3.29 4.16
N GLY A 24 12.39 2.07 4.64
CA GLY A 24 12.86 1.83 6.00
C GLY A 24 11.89 2.20 7.09
N GLU A 25 10.60 2.21 6.79
CA GLU A 25 9.59 2.62 7.77
C GLU A 25 8.87 1.44 8.36
N THR A 26 8.44 1.59 9.61
CA THR A 26 7.60 0.62 10.28
C THR A 26 6.13 0.90 9.99
N GLN A 27 5.29 -0.09 10.27
CA GLN A 27 3.85 0.12 10.18
C GLN A 27 3.39 1.24 11.10
N GLN A 28 3.99 1.34 12.27
CA GLN A 28 3.62 2.39 13.19
C GLN A 28 3.98 3.76 12.64
N GLN A 29 5.14 3.89 12.00
CA GLN A 29 5.54 5.17 11.44
C GLN A 29 4.61 5.61 10.31
N LEU A 30 4.25 4.69 9.43
CA LEU A 30 3.29 5.04 8.39
C LEU A 30 1.94 5.41 9.00
N GLY A 31 1.51 4.65 10.00
CA GLY A 31 0.26 4.95 10.67
C GLY A 31 0.27 6.33 11.28
N GLU A 32 1.37 6.71 11.93
CA GLU A 32 1.46 8.03 12.55
C GLU A 32 1.34 9.14 11.51
N MET A 33 1.94 8.94 10.36
CA MET A 33 1.83 9.95 9.31
C MET A 33 0.39 10.13 8.86
N LEU A 34 -0.37 9.05 8.84
CA LEU A 34 -1.76 9.09 8.39
C LEU A 34 -2.76 9.39 9.50
N GLY A 35 -2.31 9.37 10.75
CA GLY A 35 -3.23 9.54 11.88
C GLY A 35 -3.90 8.24 12.28
N TYR A 36 -3.30 7.10 11.98
CA TYR A 36 -3.87 5.78 12.28
C TYR A 36 -2.89 4.97 13.11
N GLY A 37 -3.38 3.91 13.70
CA GLY A 37 -2.51 2.98 14.40
C GLY A 37 -1.88 1.96 13.45
N ALA A 38 -0.89 1.23 13.99
CA ALA A 38 -0.21 0.21 13.21
C ALA A 38 -1.14 -0.90 12.75
N THR A 39 -2.19 -1.20 13.52
CA THR A 39 -3.14 -2.23 13.15
C THR A 39 -3.86 -1.89 11.86
N THR A 40 -4.20 -0.62 11.65
CA THR A 40 -4.83 -0.22 10.41
C THR A 40 -3.90 -0.47 9.23
N ILE A 41 -2.62 -0.15 9.40
CA ILE A 41 -1.64 -0.37 8.33
C ILE A 41 -1.49 -1.87 8.07
N ALA A 42 -1.42 -2.67 9.12
CA ALA A 42 -1.33 -4.12 8.94
C ALA A 42 -2.53 -4.65 8.17
N ASN A 43 -3.72 -4.13 8.42
CA ASN A 43 -4.92 -4.55 7.70
C ASN A 43 -4.87 -4.14 6.23
N TYR A 44 -4.31 -2.98 5.93
CA TYR A 44 -4.10 -2.58 4.53
C TYR A 44 -3.12 -3.54 3.86
N GLU A 45 -2.02 -3.84 4.54
CA GLU A 45 -0.95 -4.62 3.92
C GLU A 45 -1.33 -6.07 3.70
N SER A 46 -2.21 -6.59 4.53
CA SER A 46 -2.69 -7.97 4.36
C SER A 46 -3.81 -8.07 3.32
N GLY A 47 -4.36 -6.95 2.91
CA GLY A 47 -5.51 -6.95 2.00
C GLY A 47 -6.83 -7.15 2.70
N TYR A 48 -6.81 -7.19 4.05
CA TYR A 48 -8.05 -7.32 4.80
C TYR A 48 -8.92 -6.09 4.63
N ARG A 49 -8.29 -4.93 4.46
CA ARG A 49 -8.99 -3.68 4.33
C ARG A 49 -8.30 -2.84 3.27
N LEU A 50 -9.07 -2.16 2.45
CA LEU A 50 -8.53 -1.30 1.42
C LEU A 50 -8.54 0.13 1.92
N PRO A 51 -7.46 0.88 1.78
CA PRO A 51 -7.51 2.30 2.15
C PRO A 51 -8.49 3.01 1.23
N ASP A 52 -9.18 4.02 1.77
CA ASP A 52 -10.02 4.82 0.91
C ASP A 52 -9.13 5.65 -0.01
N LEU A 53 -9.76 6.29 -0.99
CA LEU A 53 -9.01 6.95 -2.05
C LEU A 53 -8.11 8.05 -1.51
N GLU A 54 -8.63 8.83 -0.58
CA GLU A 54 -7.85 9.93 -0.02
C GLU A 54 -6.62 9.41 0.72
N THR A 55 -6.80 8.38 1.53
CA THR A 55 -5.69 7.77 2.26
C THR A 55 -4.68 7.17 1.30
N PHE A 56 -5.16 6.53 0.23
CA PHE A 56 -4.29 5.95 -0.77
C PHE A 56 -3.42 7.03 -1.42
N PHE A 57 -4.03 8.17 -1.76
CA PHE A 57 -3.27 9.29 -2.32
C PHE A 57 -2.23 9.78 -1.34
N GLU A 58 -2.57 9.86 -0.05
CA GLU A 58 -1.62 10.31 0.95
C GLU A 58 -0.43 9.39 1.09
N ILE A 59 -0.67 8.08 1.01
CA ILE A 59 0.42 7.11 1.07
C ILE A 59 1.35 7.31 -0.14
N ALA A 60 0.77 7.46 -1.32
CA ALA A 60 1.58 7.63 -2.52
C ALA A 60 2.41 8.90 -2.45
N LEU A 61 1.81 9.99 -1.99
CA LEU A 61 2.54 11.24 -1.85
C LEU A 61 3.67 11.13 -0.84
N HIS A 62 3.40 10.44 0.26
CA HIS A 62 4.39 10.28 1.32
C HIS A 62 5.65 9.60 0.80
N TYR A 63 5.50 8.61 -0.06
CA TYR A 63 6.64 7.87 -0.57
C TYR A 63 7.13 8.40 -1.90
N GLY A 64 6.47 9.40 -2.46
CA GLY A 64 6.86 9.92 -3.77
C GLY A 64 6.68 8.91 -4.88
N ALA A 65 5.71 8.02 -4.74
CA ALA A 65 5.47 6.95 -5.69
C ALA A 65 4.20 7.25 -6.47
N SER A 66 4.16 6.76 -7.71
CA SER A 66 2.95 6.93 -8.50
C SER A 66 1.92 5.89 -8.05
N LEU A 67 0.64 6.19 -8.27
CA LEU A 67 -0.42 5.26 -7.90
C LEU A 67 -0.27 3.93 -8.62
N VAL A 68 0.23 3.96 -9.84
CA VAL A 68 0.39 2.75 -10.63
C VAL A 68 1.32 1.77 -9.93
N GLU A 69 2.35 2.27 -9.23
CA GLU A 69 3.28 1.39 -8.54
C GLU A 69 2.62 0.55 -7.48
N PHE A 70 1.50 1.04 -6.92
CA PHE A 70 0.78 0.28 -5.91
C PHE A 70 -0.20 -0.71 -6.52
N MET A 71 -0.49 -0.57 -7.81
CA MET A 71 -1.55 -1.34 -8.44
C MET A 71 -1.05 -2.50 -9.26
N ILE A 72 0.24 -2.56 -9.52
CA ILE A 72 0.82 -3.59 -10.37
C ILE A 72 1.46 -4.64 -9.50
N GLU A 73 1.15 -5.90 -9.79
CA GLU A 73 1.74 -6.98 -9.04
C GLU A 73 3.23 -6.99 -9.27
N ALA A 74 4.00 -7.06 -8.18
CA ALA A 74 5.45 -7.05 -8.30
C ALA A 74 5.92 -8.36 -8.92
N GLU A 75 6.95 -8.27 -9.75
CA GLU A 75 7.55 -9.46 -10.34
C GLU A 75 8.79 -9.82 -9.56
N ASP A 76 9.05 -11.09 -9.48
CA ASP A 76 10.24 -11.56 -8.76
C ASP A 76 11.48 -11.52 -9.60
#